data_21d704e1e9750def8d5306bb3cbd3de9
#
_entry.id   21d704e1e9750def8d5306bb3cbd3de9
#
_cell.length_a   1.000
_cell.length_b   1.000
_cell.length_c   1.000
_cell.angle_alpha   90.00
_cell.angle_beta   90.00
_cell.angle_gamma   90.00
#
_symmetry.space_group_name_H-M   'P 1'
#
loop_
_entity.id
_entity.type
_entity.pdbx_description
1 polymer ?
#
loop_
_entity_poly.entity_id
_entity_poly.type
_entity_poly.pdbx_seq_one_letter_code
_entity_poly.pdbx_strand_id
1 'polypeptide(L)'
;SGLLFSLLYIVNGQYQLMLGLNPGYDYDHVAIVSIDASNRDQRNQCLAEIRRMPNVKDCSSTFNVPLDGYDRSGNMVGVPGDEKNTFNIMEMSGVDDNFFKMLNIPIVQGSFFTERNDSCRQVIIDERGAEKLIKTWHWKDGVVGKQITCTGHDNNIFTICGVSKNIRWGAVETGGDGMNEFPDLYFYSAKTAYYMLVKFNELKDESLSELQSKVQAMYPNNKVIV
;
A
#
# COMPACT_ATOMS: atom_id res chain seq x y z
N SER A 1 -5.94 40.48 18.67
CA SER A 1 -4.64 40.02 18.09
C SER A 1 -4.12 38.75 18.77
N GLY A 2 -4.29 38.57 20.10
CA GLY A 2 -3.81 37.40 20.84
C GLY A 2 -4.42 36.09 20.36
N LEU A 3 -5.70 36.09 20.00
CA LEU A 3 -6.42 34.90 19.54
C LEU A 3 -5.88 34.37 18.17
N LEU A 4 -5.48 35.30 17.29
CA LEU A 4 -4.90 34.97 16.00
C LEU A 4 -3.51 34.32 16.14
N PHE A 5 -2.68 34.84 17.05
CA PHE A 5 -1.38 34.29 17.36
C PHE A 5 -1.47 32.90 18.01
N SER A 6 -2.44 32.70 18.91
CA SER A 6 -2.70 31.39 19.52
C SER A 6 -3.14 30.36 18.48
N LEU A 7 -4.00 30.76 17.55
CA LEU A 7 -4.48 29.89 16.45
C LEU A 7 -3.32 29.49 15.51
N LEU A 8 -2.50 30.44 15.11
CA LEU A 8 -1.32 30.20 14.28
C LEU A 8 -0.31 29.29 14.96
N TYR A 9 -0.11 29.45 16.26
CA TYR A 9 0.79 28.60 17.05
C TYR A 9 0.27 27.15 17.11
N ILE A 10 -1.04 26.97 17.35
CA ILE A 10 -1.67 25.64 17.39
C ILE A 10 -1.60 24.98 16.00
N VAL A 11 -1.93 25.71 14.94
CA VAL A 11 -1.87 25.17 13.56
C VAL A 11 -0.45 24.79 13.18
N ASN A 12 0.54 25.65 13.51
CA ASN A 12 1.94 25.31 13.25
C ASN A 12 2.41 24.11 14.09
N GLY A 13 2.00 24.02 15.36
CA GLY A 13 2.30 22.89 16.23
C GLY A 13 1.72 21.57 15.68
N GLN A 14 0.49 21.59 15.22
CA GLN A 14 -0.15 20.44 14.56
C GLN A 14 0.56 20.07 13.26
N TYR A 15 0.91 21.05 12.43
CA TYR A 15 1.64 20.81 11.19
C TYR A 15 3.02 20.17 11.44
N GLN A 16 3.78 20.67 12.42
CA GLN A 16 5.06 20.08 12.82
C GLN A 16 4.90 18.66 13.37
N LEU A 17 3.85 18.40 14.13
CA LEU A 17 3.52 17.05 14.61
C LEU A 17 3.23 16.10 13.44
N MET A 18 2.47 16.56 12.45
CA MET A 18 2.16 15.78 11.25
C MET A 18 3.41 15.45 10.43
N LEU A 19 4.33 16.41 10.28
CA LEU A 19 5.60 16.22 9.57
C LEU A 19 6.58 15.31 10.31
N GLY A 20 6.48 15.23 11.64
CA GLY A 20 7.39 14.44 12.49
C GLY A 20 7.00 12.99 12.67
N LEU A 21 5.81 12.57 12.20
CA LEU A 21 5.33 11.21 12.37
C LEU A 21 5.90 10.31 11.27
N ASN A 22 6.68 9.30 11.68
CA ASN A 22 7.14 8.26 10.77
C ASN A 22 5.95 7.37 10.36
N PRO A 23 5.54 7.35 9.09
CA PRO A 23 4.42 6.52 8.63
C PRO A 23 4.77 5.02 8.55
N GLY A 24 6.01 4.62 8.83
CA GLY A 24 6.48 3.24 8.74
C GLY A 24 6.98 2.86 7.34
N TYR A 25 7.07 3.81 6.42
CA TYR A 25 7.60 3.61 5.06
C TYR A 25 8.33 4.85 4.56
N ASP A 26 9.17 4.65 3.55
CA ASP A 26 9.96 5.71 2.93
C ASP A 26 9.21 6.29 1.73
N TYR A 27 8.71 7.51 1.89
CA TYR A 27 7.97 8.26 0.86
C TYR A 27 8.77 9.42 0.24
N ASP A 28 10.01 9.61 0.68
CA ASP A 28 10.85 10.69 0.16
C ASP A 28 11.07 10.52 -1.34
N HIS A 29 10.87 11.60 -2.08
CA HIS A 29 11.01 11.67 -3.54
C HIS A 29 10.13 10.66 -4.32
N VAL A 30 8.97 10.29 -3.77
CA VAL A 30 7.99 9.43 -4.43
C VAL A 30 6.92 10.28 -5.11
N ALA A 31 6.81 10.14 -6.44
CA ALA A 31 5.68 10.66 -7.20
C ALA A 31 4.60 9.57 -7.33
N ILE A 32 3.34 9.99 -7.31
CA ILE A 32 2.17 9.14 -7.50
C ILE A 32 1.59 9.43 -8.87
N VAL A 33 1.50 8.41 -9.71
CA VAL A 33 0.85 8.50 -11.01
C VAL A 33 -0.50 7.79 -10.94
N SER A 34 -1.59 8.53 -11.06
CA SER A 34 -2.94 7.99 -11.11
C SER A 34 -3.31 7.68 -12.57
N ILE A 35 -3.59 6.41 -12.85
CA ILE A 35 -4.02 5.92 -14.17
C ILE A 35 -4.96 4.73 -14.00
N ASP A 36 -5.87 4.55 -14.96
CA ASP A 36 -6.56 3.27 -15.11
C ASP A 36 -5.67 2.30 -15.91
N ALA A 37 -4.85 1.54 -15.19
CA ALA A 37 -3.89 0.59 -15.75
C ALA A 37 -4.41 -0.85 -15.68
N SER A 38 -5.63 -1.09 -16.12
CA SER A 38 -6.26 -2.41 -16.15
C SER A 38 -5.53 -3.41 -17.07
N ASN A 39 -4.85 -2.92 -18.12
CA ASN A 39 -4.04 -3.75 -19.00
C ASN A 39 -2.66 -4.00 -18.39
N ARG A 40 -2.42 -5.22 -17.91
CA ARG A 40 -1.15 -5.64 -17.27
C ARG A 40 0.07 -5.44 -18.15
N ASP A 41 -0.01 -5.84 -19.42
CA ASP A 41 1.15 -5.81 -20.30
C ASP A 41 1.55 -4.38 -20.63
N GLN A 42 0.57 -3.51 -20.89
CA GLN A 42 0.79 -2.08 -21.07
C GLN A 42 1.39 -1.44 -19.81
N ARG A 43 0.86 -1.79 -18.63
CA ARG A 43 1.39 -1.31 -17.35
C ARG A 43 2.84 -1.74 -17.14
N ASN A 44 3.15 -3.01 -17.37
CA ASN A 44 4.51 -3.52 -17.22
C ASN A 44 5.50 -2.87 -18.20
N GLN A 45 5.07 -2.61 -19.44
CA GLN A 45 5.85 -1.85 -20.40
C GLN A 45 6.09 -0.41 -19.91
N CYS A 46 5.05 0.24 -19.39
CA CYS A 46 5.16 1.59 -18.84
C CYS A 46 6.16 1.64 -17.68
N LEU A 47 6.04 0.73 -16.72
CA LEU A 47 6.98 0.62 -15.60
C LEU A 47 8.41 0.36 -16.08
N ALA A 48 8.60 -0.46 -17.11
CA ALA A 48 9.92 -0.70 -17.70
C ALA A 48 10.51 0.56 -18.35
N GLU A 49 9.69 1.35 -19.03
CA GLU A 49 10.12 2.62 -19.61
C GLU A 49 10.41 3.69 -18.55
N ILE A 50 9.60 3.75 -17.49
CA ILE A 50 9.84 4.65 -16.35
C ILE A 50 11.18 4.32 -15.67
N ARG A 51 11.50 3.04 -15.47
CA ARG A 51 12.79 2.62 -14.88
C ARG A 51 14.01 3.02 -15.69
N ARG A 52 13.84 3.30 -16.99
CA ARG A 52 14.92 3.78 -17.88
C ARG A 52 15.09 5.29 -17.84
N MET A 53 14.19 6.01 -17.22
CA MET A 53 14.29 7.47 -17.14
C MET A 53 15.49 7.88 -16.28
N PRO A 54 16.23 8.92 -16.68
CA PRO A 54 17.24 9.53 -15.83
C PRO A 54 16.64 9.93 -14.50
N ASN A 55 17.39 9.81 -13.41
CA ASN A 55 16.97 10.21 -12.07
C ASN A 55 15.88 9.32 -11.41
N VAL A 56 15.25 8.37 -12.11
CA VAL A 56 14.36 7.39 -11.50
C VAL A 56 15.20 6.33 -10.80
N LYS A 57 14.92 6.13 -9.50
CA LYS A 57 15.56 5.11 -8.68
C LYS A 57 14.85 3.77 -8.81
N ASP A 58 13.53 3.78 -8.73
CA ASP A 58 12.68 2.60 -8.88
C ASP A 58 11.21 2.99 -9.10
N CYS A 59 10.36 2.03 -9.46
CA CYS A 59 8.91 2.22 -9.55
C CYS A 59 8.17 0.93 -9.22
N SER A 60 6.93 1.08 -8.79
CA SER A 60 6.03 0.03 -8.39
C SER A 60 4.60 0.33 -8.82
N SER A 61 3.76 -0.68 -8.95
CA SER A 61 2.33 -0.51 -9.16
C SER A 61 1.55 -1.01 -7.95
N THR A 62 0.46 -0.32 -7.63
CA THR A 62 -0.39 -0.66 -6.49
C THR A 62 -1.85 -0.34 -6.76
N PHE A 63 -2.74 -1.02 -6.05
CA PHE A 63 -4.17 -0.74 -6.10
C PHE A 63 -4.51 0.54 -5.33
N ASN A 64 -3.96 0.71 -4.13
CA ASN A 64 -4.13 1.89 -3.29
C ASN A 64 -2.77 2.46 -2.90
N VAL A 65 -2.75 3.73 -2.53
CA VAL A 65 -1.53 4.47 -2.16
C VAL A 65 -1.55 4.79 -0.67
N PRO A 66 -0.53 4.39 0.11
CA PRO A 66 -0.48 4.70 1.54
C PRO A 66 -0.53 6.20 1.86
N LEU A 67 -0.01 7.05 0.97
CA LEU A 67 -0.02 8.51 1.11
C LEU A 67 -1.41 9.12 0.96
N ASP A 68 -2.29 8.47 0.18
CA ASP A 68 -3.67 8.88 -0.02
C ASP A 68 -4.57 8.00 0.83
N GLY A 69 -4.94 8.46 2.00
CA GLY A 69 -5.76 7.72 2.95
C GLY A 69 -7.26 7.69 2.66
N TYR A 70 -7.71 8.28 1.55
CA TYR A 70 -9.13 8.45 1.27
C TYR A 70 -9.79 7.21 0.66
N ASP A 71 -9.09 6.47 -0.18
CA ASP A 71 -9.63 5.31 -0.88
C ASP A 71 -9.13 3.99 -0.27
N ARG A 72 -9.53 3.74 0.98
CA ARG A 72 -9.24 2.46 1.64
C ARG A 72 -10.29 1.43 1.28
N SER A 73 -9.84 0.25 0.89
CA SER A 73 -10.70 -0.87 0.51
C SER A 73 -10.46 -2.04 1.45
N GLY A 74 -11.32 -2.18 2.42
CA GLY A 74 -11.26 -3.26 3.40
C GLY A 74 -12.38 -4.27 3.27
N ASN A 75 -12.23 -5.40 3.92
CA ASN A 75 -13.25 -6.43 4.00
C ASN A 75 -13.02 -7.32 5.25
N MET A 76 -13.77 -8.40 5.36
CA MET A 76 -13.66 -9.32 6.47
C MET A 76 -12.69 -10.47 6.16
N VAL A 77 -11.91 -10.83 7.17
CA VAL A 77 -11.01 -11.99 7.16
C VAL A 77 -11.43 -12.97 8.25
N GLY A 78 -11.38 -14.24 7.91
CA GLY A 78 -11.64 -15.37 8.80
C GLY A 78 -10.66 -16.51 8.55
N VAL A 79 -11.01 -17.70 9.02
CA VAL A 79 -10.23 -18.92 8.84
C VAL A 79 -11.13 -19.99 8.22
N PRO A 80 -10.65 -20.81 7.29
CA PRO A 80 -11.45 -21.89 6.70
C PRO A 80 -12.03 -22.82 7.78
N GLY A 81 -13.36 -23.05 7.70
CA GLY A 81 -14.08 -23.89 8.66
C GLY A 81 -14.54 -23.17 9.93
N ASP A 82 -14.23 -21.90 10.11
CA ASP A 82 -14.73 -21.06 11.21
C ASP A 82 -15.36 -19.76 10.64
N GLU A 83 -16.50 -19.90 10.03
CA GLU A 83 -17.21 -18.78 9.38
C GLU A 83 -17.85 -17.80 10.36
N LYS A 84 -17.94 -18.17 11.65
CA LYS A 84 -18.55 -17.35 12.69
C LYS A 84 -17.60 -16.29 13.26
N ASN A 85 -16.32 -16.60 13.27
CA ASN A 85 -15.29 -15.70 13.76
C ASN A 85 -14.59 -15.00 12.59
N THR A 86 -14.84 -13.71 12.46
CA THR A 86 -14.22 -12.87 11.45
C THR A 86 -13.83 -11.53 12.05
N PHE A 87 -12.92 -10.82 11.40
CA PHE A 87 -12.60 -9.44 11.77
C PHE A 87 -12.34 -8.58 10.52
N ASN A 88 -12.48 -7.29 10.69
CA ASN A 88 -12.26 -6.34 9.60
C ASN A 88 -10.76 -6.12 9.36
N ILE A 89 -10.40 -6.20 8.08
CA ILE A 89 -9.19 -5.60 7.52
C ILE A 89 -9.59 -4.24 6.97
N MET A 90 -8.83 -3.20 7.25
CA MET A 90 -9.16 -1.85 6.77
C MET A 90 -8.58 -1.58 5.38
N GLU A 91 -7.47 -2.18 5.06
CA GLU A 91 -6.85 -2.07 3.75
C GLU A 91 -6.57 -3.45 3.16
N MET A 92 -7.08 -3.69 1.96
CA MET A 92 -6.80 -4.88 1.16
C MET A 92 -6.23 -4.43 -0.18
N SER A 93 -4.92 -4.25 -0.23
CA SER A 93 -4.25 -3.67 -1.39
C SER A 93 -3.57 -4.72 -2.27
N GLY A 94 -3.78 -4.58 -3.58
CA GLY A 94 -2.98 -5.30 -4.57
C GLY A 94 -1.66 -4.59 -4.81
N VAL A 95 -0.53 -5.30 -4.68
CA VAL A 95 0.81 -4.74 -4.84
C VAL A 95 1.65 -5.60 -5.77
N ASP A 96 2.66 -5.00 -6.40
CA ASP A 96 3.66 -5.74 -7.18
C ASP A 96 4.89 -6.12 -6.35
N ASP A 97 5.86 -6.78 -6.98
CA ASP A 97 7.10 -7.26 -6.34
C ASP A 97 7.95 -6.15 -5.70
N ASN A 98 7.80 -4.92 -6.16
CA ASN A 98 8.66 -3.81 -5.78
C ASN A 98 8.09 -2.94 -4.66
N PHE A 99 6.80 -3.04 -4.38
CA PHE A 99 6.10 -2.18 -3.44
C PHE A 99 6.81 -2.08 -2.07
N PHE A 100 6.99 -3.21 -1.41
CA PHE A 100 7.62 -3.26 -0.09
C PHE A 100 9.08 -2.79 -0.11
N LYS A 101 9.82 -3.21 -1.14
CA LYS A 101 11.23 -2.86 -1.29
C LYS A 101 11.42 -1.37 -1.54
N MET A 102 10.65 -0.79 -2.46
CA MET A 102 10.76 0.62 -2.85
C MET A 102 10.38 1.55 -1.69
N LEU A 103 9.33 1.20 -0.95
CA LEU A 103 8.86 1.93 0.22
C LEU A 103 9.60 1.55 1.51
N ASN A 104 10.59 0.66 1.43
CA ASN A 104 11.37 0.19 2.58
C ASN A 104 10.51 -0.33 3.74
N ILE A 105 9.45 -1.09 3.41
CA ILE A 105 8.57 -1.74 4.39
C ILE A 105 9.13 -3.13 4.69
N PRO A 106 9.62 -3.39 5.92
CA PRO A 106 10.22 -4.68 6.24
C PRO A 106 9.20 -5.82 6.29
N ILE A 107 9.58 -6.99 5.81
CA ILE A 107 8.93 -8.27 6.13
C ILE A 107 9.63 -8.81 7.38
N VAL A 108 8.89 -8.92 8.48
CA VAL A 108 9.42 -9.30 9.80
C VAL A 108 9.31 -10.80 10.08
N GLN A 109 8.42 -11.51 9.37
CA GLN A 109 8.28 -12.96 9.44
C GLN A 109 7.95 -13.50 8.06
N GLY A 110 8.41 -14.70 7.73
CA GLY A 110 8.16 -15.33 6.44
C GLY A 110 8.92 -14.69 5.28
N SER A 111 8.28 -14.52 4.14
CA SER A 111 8.90 -14.01 2.91
C SER A 111 7.94 -13.13 2.11
N PHE A 112 8.49 -12.49 1.06
CA PHE A 112 7.68 -11.92 -0.01
C PHE A 112 6.95 -13.02 -0.79
N PHE A 113 6.04 -12.60 -1.70
CA PHE A 113 5.36 -13.53 -2.59
C PHE A 113 6.36 -14.38 -3.39
N THR A 114 6.15 -15.68 -3.38
CA THR A 114 6.93 -16.63 -4.20
C THR A 114 6.20 -16.97 -5.51
N GLU A 115 4.88 -16.83 -5.52
CA GLU A 115 4.04 -16.98 -6.70
C GLU A 115 3.74 -15.60 -7.30
N ARG A 116 4.07 -15.41 -8.58
CA ARG A 116 4.01 -14.13 -9.29
C ARG A 116 3.13 -14.19 -10.53
N ASN A 117 1.95 -14.72 -10.36
CA ASN A 117 0.97 -14.90 -11.44
C ASN A 117 -0.45 -14.63 -10.96
N ASP A 118 -1.39 -14.65 -11.89
CA ASP A 118 -2.79 -14.38 -11.63
C ASP A 118 -3.49 -15.40 -10.72
N SER A 119 -2.85 -16.55 -10.52
CA SER A 119 -3.34 -17.62 -9.64
C SER A 119 -2.74 -17.56 -8.24
N CYS A 120 -1.92 -16.56 -7.95
CA CYS A 120 -1.29 -16.40 -6.64
C CYS A 120 -2.34 -16.43 -5.53
N ARG A 121 -2.15 -17.33 -4.58
CA ARG A 121 -2.98 -17.49 -3.37
C ARG A 121 -2.20 -17.18 -2.11
N GLN A 122 -1.17 -16.36 -2.23
CA GLN A 122 -0.39 -15.87 -1.11
C GLN A 122 -0.84 -14.46 -0.72
N VAL A 123 -0.75 -14.18 0.56
CA VAL A 123 -0.98 -12.84 1.13
C VAL A 123 0.11 -12.50 2.13
N ILE A 124 0.37 -11.21 2.25
CA ILE A 124 1.16 -10.64 3.34
C ILE A 124 0.20 -9.88 4.24
N ILE A 125 0.28 -10.12 5.54
CA ILE A 125 -0.51 -9.41 6.55
C ILE A 125 0.42 -8.55 7.39
N ASP A 126 -0.06 -7.44 7.94
CA ASP A 126 0.72 -6.64 8.86
C ASP A 126 0.80 -7.25 10.27
N GLU A 127 1.66 -6.71 11.13
CA GLU A 127 1.83 -7.20 12.51
C GLU A 127 0.52 -7.15 13.30
N ARG A 128 -0.32 -6.11 13.11
CA ARG A 128 -1.64 -5.97 13.77
C ARG A 128 -2.57 -7.11 13.40
N GLY A 129 -2.60 -7.47 12.13
CA GLY A 129 -3.41 -8.60 11.63
C GLY A 129 -2.88 -9.94 12.13
N ALA A 130 -1.58 -10.12 12.14
CA ALA A 130 -0.95 -11.32 12.68
C ALA A 130 -1.28 -11.53 14.17
N GLU A 131 -1.14 -10.48 14.98
CA GLU A 131 -1.51 -10.51 16.41
C GLU A 131 -3.00 -10.83 16.60
N LYS A 132 -3.86 -10.25 15.78
CA LYS A 132 -5.31 -10.48 15.87
C LYS A 132 -5.69 -11.91 15.50
N LEU A 133 -5.06 -12.48 14.46
CA LEU A 133 -5.22 -13.90 14.10
C LEU A 133 -4.76 -14.82 15.23
N ILE A 134 -3.57 -14.60 15.75
CA ILE A 134 -3.01 -15.39 16.85
C ILE A 134 -3.94 -15.36 18.07
N LYS A 135 -4.43 -14.19 18.45
CA LYS A 135 -5.31 -14.01 19.60
C LYS A 135 -6.66 -14.67 19.38
N THR A 136 -7.26 -14.54 18.20
CA THR A 136 -8.62 -15.04 17.92
C THR A 136 -8.65 -16.57 17.81
N TRP A 137 -7.65 -17.16 17.14
CA TRP A 137 -7.61 -18.61 16.90
C TRP A 137 -6.58 -19.35 17.75
N HIS A 138 -5.97 -18.67 18.73
CA HIS A 138 -5.00 -19.25 19.68
C HIS A 138 -3.83 -19.97 18.98
N TRP A 139 -3.35 -19.43 17.87
CA TRP A 139 -2.25 -20.03 17.11
C TRP A 139 -0.92 -19.87 17.85
N LYS A 140 -0.31 -20.99 18.26
CA LYS A 140 0.96 -20.98 19.02
C LYS A 140 2.19 -20.84 18.14
N ASP A 141 2.09 -21.27 16.86
CA ASP A 141 3.22 -21.39 15.94
C ASP A 141 3.30 -20.22 14.95
N GLY A 142 2.66 -19.09 15.28
CA GLY A 142 2.59 -17.92 14.41
C GLY A 142 1.57 -18.07 13.29
N VAL A 143 1.63 -17.15 12.31
CA VAL A 143 0.63 -17.04 11.23
C VAL A 143 1.16 -17.50 9.86
N VAL A 144 2.47 -17.51 9.65
CA VAL A 144 3.07 -17.85 8.34
C VAL A 144 2.76 -19.31 8.00
N GLY A 145 2.30 -19.55 6.76
CA GLY A 145 1.85 -20.84 6.29
C GLY A 145 0.40 -21.20 6.65
N LYS A 146 -0.27 -20.41 7.50
CA LYS A 146 -1.69 -20.61 7.82
C LYS A 146 -2.57 -20.08 6.69
N GLN A 147 -3.76 -20.69 6.58
CA GLN A 147 -4.78 -20.27 5.62
C GLN A 147 -5.79 -19.34 6.27
N ILE A 148 -6.19 -18.33 5.51
CA ILE A 148 -7.26 -17.39 5.86
C ILE A 148 -8.28 -17.32 4.71
N THR A 149 -9.48 -16.87 5.03
CA THR A 149 -10.52 -16.53 4.06
C THR A 149 -10.65 -15.03 3.97
N CYS A 150 -10.87 -14.50 2.76
CA CYS A 150 -11.07 -13.08 2.51
C CYS A 150 -12.41 -12.90 1.78
N THR A 151 -13.36 -12.21 2.38
CA THR A 151 -14.66 -11.93 1.77
C THR A 151 -14.49 -11.08 0.49
N GLY A 152 -15.33 -11.30 -0.50
CA GLY A 152 -15.27 -10.52 -1.76
C GLY A 152 -14.32 -11.05 -2.82
N HIS A 153 -13.60 -12.14 -2.55
CA HIS A 153 -12.76 -12.80 -3.54
C HIS A 153 -13.33 -14.16 -3.93
N ASP A 154 -13.37 -14.45 -5.22
CA ASP A 154 -13.66 -15.79 -5.73
C ASP A 154 -12.58 -16.76 -5.25
N ASN A 155 -12.98 -17.95 -4.79
CA ASN A 155 -12.09 -18.90 -4.15
C ASN A 155 -11.24 -18.21 -3.06
N ASN A 156 -11.90 -17.79 -2.03
CA ASN A 156 -11.49 -16.85 -0.98
C ASN A 156 -10.45 -17.38 0.02
N ILE A 157 -9.78 -18.50 -0.25
CA ILE A 157 -8.75 -19.07 0.63
C ILE A 157 -7.36 -18.63 0.16
N PHE A 158 -6.60 -18.06 1.08
CA PHE A 158 -5.23 -17.58 0.86
C PHE A 158 -4.29 -18.11 1.93
N THR A 159 -3.02 -18.28 1.59
CA THR A 159 -1.96 -18.68 2.54
C THR A 159 -1.13 -17.45 2.89
N ILE A 160 -0.94 -17.20 4.18
CA ILE A 160 -0.07 -16.13 4.66
C ILE A 160 1.38 -16.52 4.39
N CYS A 161 2.06 -15.81 3.49
CA CYS A 161 3.47 -16.04 3.17
C CYS A 161 4.41 -15.16 4.00
N GLY A 162 3.94 -14.02 4.48
CA GLY A 162 4.76 -13.10 5.24
C GLY A 162 3.96 -12.18 6.16
N VAL A 163 4.68 -11.58 7.09
CA VAL A 163 4.17 -10.52 7.97
C VAL A 163 5.02 -9.28 7.75
N SER A 164 4.38 -8.16 7.40
CA SER A 164 5.04 -6.86 7.23
C SER A 164 4.99 -6.04 8.52
N LYS A 165 5.90 -5.08 8.64
CA LYS A 165 5.75 -3.99 9.60
C LYS A 165 4.44 -3.25 9.36
N ASN A 166 3.87 -2.74 10.45
CA ASN A 166 2.73 -1.84 10.37
C ASN A 166 3.12 -0.56 9.65
N ILE A 167 2.26 -0.11 8.76
CA ILE A 167 2.36 1.22 8.15
C ILE A 167 1.13 2.04 8.50
N ARG A 168 1.26 3.35 8.29
CA ARG A 168 0.17 4.30 8.45
C ARG A 168 -0.37 4.70 7.09
N TRP A 169 -1.67 4.65 6.95
CA TRP A 169 -2.38 5.11 5.76
C TRP A 169 -2.94 6.51 5.98
N GLY A 170 -2.66 7.40 5.03
CA GLY A 170 -3.16 8.77 5.05
C GLY A 170 -2.50 9.70 6.05
N ALA A 171 -3.03 10.92 6.11
CA ALA A 171 -2.58 11.94 7.04
C ALA A 171 -2.97 11.62 8.48
N VAL A 172 -2.28 12.25 9.43
CA VAL A 172 -2.64 12.17 10.84
C VAL A 172 -3.97 12.89 11.07
N GLU A 173 -5.01 12.15 11.39
CA GLU A 173 -6.25 12.75 11.86
C GLU A 173 -6.11 13.14 13.33
N THR A 174 -6.40 14.41 13.61
CA THR A 174 -6.50 14.91 14.98
C THR A 174 -7.84 14.45 15.57
N GLY A 175 -7.81 13.41 16.36
CA GLY A 175 -9.04 12.93 17.02
C GLY A 175 -9.14 11.44 17.25
N GLY A 176 -8.15 10.69 16.87
CA GLY A 176 -8.08 9.25 17.07
C GLY A 176 -7.70 8.51 15.78
N ASP A 177 -6.68 7.73 15.87
CA ASP A 177 -6.17 6.88 14.78
C ASP A 177 -7.02 5.63 14.53
N GLY A 178 -8.31 5.68 14.81
CA GLY A 178 -9.16 4.48 14.80
C GLY A 178 -9.04 3.66 13.53
N MET A 179 -8.79 4.27 12.38
CA MET A 179 -8.59 3.56 11.11
C MET A 179 -7.20 2.90 11.00
N ASN A 180 -6.17 3.46 11.63
CA ASN A 180 -4.83 2.88 11.66
C ASN A 180 -4.63 1.82 12.75
N GLU A 181 -5.65 1.54 13.55
CA GLU A 181 -5.69 0.41 14.48
C GLU A 181 -6.13 -0.90 13.82
N PHE A 182 -6.76 -0.80 12.64
CA PHE A 182 -7.19 -1.99 11.89
C PHE A 182 -6.02 -2.57 11.08
N PRO A 183 -6.03 -3.91 10.90
CA PRO A 183 -5.03 -4.59 10.10
C PRO A 183 -5.07 -4.25 8.62
N ASP A 184 -3.93 -4.45 7.95
CA ASP A 184 -3.76 -4.37 6.51
C ASP A 184 -3.40 -5.75 5.93
N LEU A 185 -3.87 -6.00 4.71
CA LEU A 185 -3.63 -7.23 3.97
C LEU A 185 -3.19 -6.89 2.54
N TYR A 186 -2.16 -7.55 2.05
CA TYR A 186 -1.60 -7.32 0.73
C TYR A 186 -1.69 -8.56 -0.12
N PHE A 187 -2.19 -8.40 -1.35
CA PHE A 187 -2.26 -9.43 -2.37
C PHE A 187 -1.22 -9.17 -3.45
N TYR A 188 -0.74 -10.22 -4.08
CA TYR A 188 0.00 -10.04 -5.31
C TYR A 188 -0.95 -9.59 -6.43
N SER A 189 -0.76 -8.39 -6.94
CA SER A 189 -1.60 -7.85 -7.99
C SER A 189 -0.94 -7.99 -9.36
N ALA A 190 -1.32 -9.04 -10.07
CA ALA A 190 -0.98 -9.17 -11.47
C ALA A 190 -2.00 -8.52 -12.40
N LYS A 191 -3.24 -8.28 -11.95
CA LYS A 191 -4.35 -7.88 -12.84
C LYS A 191 -4.66 -6.40 -12.83
N THR A 192 -4.73 -5.78 -11.66
CA THR A 192 -5.25 -4.41 -11.53
C THR A 192 -4.33 -3.55 -10.69
N ALA A 193 -4.05 -2.36 -11.17
CA ALA A 193 -3.46 -1.28 -10.37
C ALA A 193 -4.04 0.04 -10.87
N TYR A 194 -4.32 0.94 -9.96
CA TYR A 194 -4.80 2.28 -10.28
C TYR A 194 -3.71 3.34 -10.16
N TYR A 195 -2.58 2.95 -9.53
CA TYR A 195 -1.49 3.85 -9.29
C TYR A 195 -0.15 3.23 -9.67
N MET A 196 0.75 4.07 -10.15
CA MET A 196 2.18 3.77 -10.18
C MET A 196 2.89 4.72 -9.22
N LEU A 197 3.75 4.17 -8.38
CA LEU A 197 4.65 4.91 -7.51
C LEU A 197 6.00 4.99 -8.19
N VAL A 198 6.56 6.18 -8.30
CA VAL A 198 7.86 6.40 -8.95
C VAL A 198 8.79 7.11 -7.97
N LYS A 199 9.85 6.43 -7.58
CA LYS A 199 10.87 6.97 -6.68
C LYS A 199 12.01 7.57 -7.47
N PHE A 200 12.31 8.82 -7.20
CA PHE A 200 13.41 9.55 -7.81
C PHE A 200 14.63 9.59 -6.86
N ASN A 201 15.82 9.79 -7.42
CA ASN A 201 17.00 10.12 -6.62
C ASN A 201 16.88 11.55 -6.05
N GLU A 202 16.30 12.44 -6.86
CA GLU A 202 16.00 13.82 -6.48
C GLU A 202 14.69 14.24 -7.20
N LEU A 203 13.78 14.85 -6.47
CA LEU A 203 12.49 15.30 -7.05
C LEU A 203 12.67 16.70 -7.64
N LYS A 204 12.45 16.81 -8.97
CA LYS A 204 12.52 18.06 -9.74
C LYS A 204 11.28 18.21 -10.60
N ASP A 205 10.86 19.44 -10.84
CA ASP A 205 9.69 19.76 -11.68
C ASP A 205 9.86 19.22 -13.12
N GLU A 206 11.08 19.28 -13.66
CA GLU A 206 11.39 18.72 -14.97
C GLU A 206 11.19 17.20 -15.01
N SER A 207 11.61 16.50 -13.94
CA SER A 207 11.45 15.05 -13.82
C SER A 207 9.96 14.65 -13.74
N LEU A 208 9.15 15.42 -13.03
CA LEU A 208 7.69 15.21 -12.97
C LEU A 208 7.03 15.47 -14.32
N SER A 209 7.41 16.53 -15.00
CA SER A 209 6.89 16.87 -16.34
C SER A 209 7.27 15.81 -17.38
N GLU A 210 8.49 15.29 -17.32
CA GLU A 210 8.95 14.21 -18.19
C GLU A 210 8.18 12.91 -17.89
N LEU A 211 8.01 12.55 -16.61
CA LEU A 211 7.22 11.40 -16.19
C LEU A 211 5.79 11.50 -16.72
N GLN A 212 5.12 12.63 -16.51
CA GLN A 212 3.77 12.86 -16.98
C GLN A 212 3.66 12.71 -18.48
N SER A 213 4.58 13.31 -19.23
CA SER A 213 4.60 13.25 -20.70
C SER A 213 4.81 11.82 -21.20
N LYS A 214 5.73 11.09 -20.59
CA LYS A 214 6.02 9.70 -20.95
C LYS A 214 4.83 8.79 -20.69
N VAL A 215 4.21 8.89 -19.52
CA VAL A 215 3.03 8.09 -19.17
C VAL A 215 1.85 8.46 -20.06
N GLN A 216 1.60 9.76 -20.30
CA GLN A 216 0.52 10.21 -21.16
C GLN A 216 0.67 9.69 -22.61
N ALA A 217 1.89 9.60 -23.13
CA ALA A 217 2.14 9.02 -24.45
C ALA A 217 1.78 7.54 -24.53
N MET A 218 1.93 6.80 -23.43
CA MET A 218 1.57 5.38 -23.35
C MET A 218 0.09 5.14 -23.02
N TYR A 219 -0.56 6.12 -22.39
CA TYR A 219 -1.97 6.10 -22.04
C TYR A 219 -2.72 7.30 -22.62
N PRO A 220 -2.83 7.41 -23.96
CA PRO A 220 -3.34 8.63 -24.62
C PRO A 220 -4.82 8.90 -24.30
N ASN A 221 -5.59 7.88 -23.95
CA ASN A 221 -7.01 7.99 -23.65
C ASN A 221 -7.31 8.21 -22.17
N ASN A 222 -6.29 8.18 -21.32
CA ASN A 222 -6.45 8.35 -19.87
C ASN A 222 -5.97 9.74 -19.47
N LYS A 223 -6.62 10.30 -18.44
CA LYS A 223 -6.08 11.49 -17.79
C LYS A 223 -4.98 11.04 -16.84
N VAL A 224 -3.74 11.38 -17.14
CA VAL A 224 -2.58 11.13 -16.29
C VAL A 224 -2.41 12.28 -15.31
N ILE A 225 -2.36 11.96 -14.02
CA ILE A 225 -2.08 12.91 -12.93
C ILE A 225 -0.80 12.41 -12.23
N VAL A 226 0.16 13.30 -12.09
CA VAL A 226 1.41 13.06 -11.38
C VAL A 226 1.52 14.00 -10.20
#